data_b27fe8c96a4a65df04a0c8ee711bcf69
#
_entry.id   b27fe8c96a4a65df04a0c8ee711bcf69
#
_cell.length_a   1.000
_cell.length_b   1.000
_cell.length_c   1.000
_cell.angle_alpha   90.00
_cell.angle_beta   90.00
_cell.angle_gamma   90.00
#
_symmetry.space_group_name_H-M   'P 1'
#
loop_
_entity.id
_entity.type
_entity.pdbx_description
1 polymer ?
#
loop_
_entity_poly.entity_id
_entity_poly.type
_entity_poly.pdbx_seq_one_letter_code
_entity_poly.pdbx_strand_id
1 'polypeptide(L)'
;MRKNVLSVFLLASCYVAAIHAADLFVEAESFKNKGGWVVDQQFMDQMGSSYLLAHGMGTPVNDAYTEVMFPETGTYYAYVRTYNWTSPWKEGEGPGKFALYVNNKKVGLPLGTEGKAWMWQSVGKIKIKDAKAVICLRDLTGFDGRCDAVYFTTEKNQIPPSEVKELESFRRKLLKFPDKAPVAGKYDLVVVGGGIAGISAAVSAARLGCRVALINDRPVLGGNNSSEVRVHLGGRIEIGPYPALGNLQKEFAPKQGGNAKPAEYYEDVRKDEIVAAEKNITLYANFRAIKVEMNGQKIQSVIAKHIESGEEIALEAPLFSDCTGDGTIGFLAGADYRMGRESKNEFGESTAPDKADQQIMGASVQWYSEDKGKATGFPEFDYGMNFTEQNCEKVVMGEWTWETGMNVDQTKNFEYVRDYGLLVVYSNWNFLKNHLRENMQYKNRSLGWVAYISGKRETRRLLGDYILKEDDLVKSVIHEDATAATTWTIDLHYPNPKNTAYFPGREFKSIAKHIKIHPYPVPYRCLYSRNIDNLFMAGRNISVTHVALGTTRVMRTTGMLGEVVGMAASLCKKHNITPRGVYYYHLEDLKTLMKKGIGKKGLPNNQQYNQGSTLGEKKNIN
;
A
#
# COMPACT_ATOMS: atom_id res chain seq x y z
N MET A 1 -23.11 -77.40 48.52
CA MET A 1 -23.07 -76.03 48.99
C MET A 1 -21.82 -75.36 48.39
N ARG A 2 -21.99 -74.61 47.31
CA ARG A 2 -20.91 -73.77 46.69
C ARG A 2 -21.30 -72.33 46.90
N LYS A 3 -20.45 -71.59 47.65
CA LYS A 3 -20.57 -70.15 47.89
C LYS A 3 -19.94 -69.41 46.72
N ASN A 4 -20.76 -68.65 46.00
CA ASN A 4 -20.27 -67.68 45.01
C ASN A 4 -19.86 -66.41 45.73
N VAL A 5 -18.59 -66.02 45.56
CA VAL A 5 -18.06 -64.72 45.99
C VAL A 5 -18.10 -63.79 44.77
N LEU A 6 -18.92 -62.76 44.85
CA LEU A 6 -19.04 -61.72 43.83
C LEU A 6 -18.01 -60.61 44.11
N SER A 7 -16.94 -60.55 43.34
CA SER A 7 -15.95 -59.47 43.42
C SER A 7 -16.45 -58.28 42.61
N VAL A 8 -16.79 -57.18 43.28
CA VAL A 8 -17.09 -55.89 42.67
C VAL A 8 -15.80 -55.18 42.38
N PHE A 9 -15.42 -55.05 41.10
CA PHE A 9 -14.36 -54.17 40.66
C PHE A 9 -14.90 -52.73 40.54
N LEU A 10 -14.52 -51.83 41.44
CA LEU A 10 -14.69 -50.39 41.29
C LEU A 10 -13.65 -49.87 40.26
N LEU A 11 -14.11 -49.58 39.05
CA LEU A 11 -13.36 -48.79 38.08
C LEU A 11 -13.39 -47.31 38.50
N ALA A 12 -12.34 -46.83 39.12
CA ALA A 12 -12.12 -45.40 39.31
C ALA A 12 -11.72 -44.82 37.96
N SER A 13 -12.66 -44.21 37.23
CA SER A 13 -12.35 -43.35 36.07
C SER A 13 -11.68 -42.09 36.55
N CYS A 14 -10.33 -42.05 36.48
CA CYS A 14 -9.59 -40.77 36.55
C CYS A 14 -9.96 -39.93 35.34
N TYR A 15 -10.88 -38.99 35.52
CA TYR A 15 -11.01 -37.87 34.60
C TYR A 15 -9.71 -37.04 34.69
N VAL A 16 -8.76 -37.26 33.79
CA VAL A 16 -7.70 -36.31 33.52
C VAL A 16 -8.39 -35.15 32.80
N ALA A 17 -8.75 -34.13 33.56
CA ALA A 17 -9.12 -32.86 32.97
C ALA A 17 -7.91 -32.40 32.14
N ALA A 18 -8.05 -32.38 30.84
CA ALA A 18 -7.05 -31.74 29.99
C ALA A 18 -6.96 -30.29 30.46
N ILE A 19 -5.86 -29.94 31.12
CA ILE A 19 -5.56 -28.54 31.46
C ILE A 19 -5.32 -27.86 30.15
N HIS A 20 -6.36 -27.19 29.60
CA HIS A 20 -6.17 -26.32 28.46
C HIS A 20 -5.42 -25.09 28.97
N ALA A 21 -4.32 -24.75 28.29
CA ALA A 21 -3.61 -23.51 28.55
C ALA A 21 -4.58 -22.32 28.50
N ALA A 22 -4.49 -21.44 29.48
CA ALA A 22 -5.21 -20.17 29.42
C ALA A 22 -4.39 -19.22 28.55
N ASP A 23 -4.85 -19.02 27.33
CA ASP A 23 -4.17 -18.23 26.30
C ASP A 23 -4.92 -16.92 26.04
N LEU A 24 -4.16 -15.82 25.91
CA LEU A 24 -4.67 -14.54 25.43
C LEU A 24 -3.75 -14.05 24.31
N PHE A 25 -4.32 -13.88 23.12
CA PHE A 25 -3.65 -13.32 21.96
C PHE A 25 -4.26 -11.95 21.63
N VAL A 26 -3.42 -10.95 21.48
CA VAL A 26 -3.85 -9.56 21.21
C VAL A 26 -3.02 -9.01 20.06
N GLU A 27 -3.69 -8.72 18.94
CA GLU A 27 -3.08 -7.99 17.83
C GLU A 27 -2.83 -6.54 18.26
N ALA A 28 -1.63 -6.01 18.01
CA ALA A 28 -1.29 -4.67 18.44
C ALA A 28 -2.10 -3.59 17.71
N GLU A 29 -2.36 -3.78 16.42
CA GLU A 29 -3.17 -2.88 15.60
C GLU A 29 -4.64 -2.79 16.06
N SER A 30 -5.13 -3.78 16.83
CA SER A 30 -6.47 -3.78 17.41
C SER A 30 -6.60 -2.91 18.68
N PHE A 31 -5.52 -2.34 19.19
CA PHE A 31 -5.56 -1.51 20.39
C PHE A 31 -6.53 -0.34 20.24
N LYS A 32 -7.38 -0.11 21.25
CA LYS A 32 -8.39 0.95 21.22
C LYS A 32 -7.79 2.35 21.14
N ASN A 33 -6.69 2.57 21.86
CA ASN A 33 -5.94 3.82 21.80
C ASN A 33 -4.54 3.51 21.26
N LYS A 34 -4.25 4.03 20.09
CA LYS A 34 -2.95 3.85 19.44
C LYS A 34 -1.93 4.92 19.84
N GLY A 35 -2.35 5.93 20.63
CA GLY A 35 -1.50 7.04 21.03
C GLY A 35 -0.88 7.74 19.82
N GLY A 36 0.44 7.69 19.72
CA GLY A 36 1.17 8.19 18.55
C GLY A 36 1.67 7.09 17.59
N TRP A 37 1.29 5.82 17.82
CA TRP A 37 1.63 4.72 16.92
C TRP A 37 0.70 4.73 15.71
N VAL A 38 1.23 4.38 14.55
CA VAL A 38 0.47 4.25 13.30
C VAL A 38 0.27 2.78 12.95
N VAL A 39 -0.83 2.47 12.26
CA VAL A 39 -1.08 1.14 11.71
C VAL A 39 -0.37 1.02 10.37
N ASP A 40 0.52 0.04 10.24
CA ASP A 40 1.21 -0.26 8.99
C ASP A 40 0.66 -1.54 8.36
N GLN A 41 -0.11 -1.37 7.29
CA GLN A 41 -0.78 -2.45 6.56
C GLN A 41 -0.07 -2.84 5.27
N GLN A 42 1.03 -2.18 4.93
CA GLN A 42 1.69 -2.35 3.61
C GLN A 42 2.18 -3.77 3.37
N PHE A 43 2.45 -4.54 4.43
CA PHE A 43 3.11 -5.85 4.37
C PHE A 43 2.22 -7.02 4.80
N MET A 44 0.91 -6.83 4.85
CA MET A 44 -0.04 -7.87 5.25
C MET A 44 0.06 -9.15 4.40
N ASP A 45 0.47 -9.06 3.13
CA ASP A 45 0.70 -10.21 2.26
C ASP A 45 1.85 -11.11 2.75
N GLN A 46 2.78 -10.54 3.53
CA GLN A 46 3.96 -11.21 4.09
C GLN A 46 3.78 -11.54 5.58
N MET A 47 2.98 -10.74 6.28
CA MET A 47 2.79 -10.81 7.73
C MET A 47 1.52 -11.57 8.15
N GLY A 48 0.50 -11.58 7.29
CA GLY A 48 -0.84 -12.07 7.59
C GLY A 48 -1.72 -11.06 8.35
N SER A 49 -1.14 -9.98 8.87
CA SER A 49 -1.78 -8.87 9.58
C SER A 49 -1.03 -7.57 9.32
N SER A 50 -1.60 -6.44 9.69
CA SER A 50 -0.89 -5.20 9.90
C SER A 50 -0.14 -5.22 11.24
N TYR A 51 0.54 -4.14 11.60
CA TYR A 51 1.19 -3.97 12.89
C TYR A 51 1.21 -2.51 13.33
N LEU A 52 1.52 -2.24 14.60
CA LEU A 52 1.77 -0.89 15.09
C LEU A 52 3.23 -0.49 14.90
N LEU A 53 3.43 0.74 14.41
CA LEU A 53 4.72 1.36 14.14
C LEU A 53 4.86 2.67 14.95
N ALA A 54 5.89 2.78 15.79
CA ALA A 54 6.21 3.98 16.55
C ALA A 54 7.02 4.97 15.70
N HIS A 55 6.32 5.69 14.78
CA HIS A 55 6.93 6.56 13.79
C HIS A 55 7.15 7.98 14.33
N GLY A 56 8.09 8.14 15.25
CA GLY A 56 8.35 9.39 15.99
C GLY A 56 9.51 10.23 15.46
N MET A 57 10.21 9.79 14.40
CA MET A 57 11.31 10.53 13.78
C MET A 57 12.40 10.96 14.79
N GLY A 58 12.76 10.04 15.70
CA GLY A 58 13.74 10.26 16.76
C GLY A 58 13.17 10.89 18.04
N THR A 59 11.86 11.04 18.16
CA THR A 59 11.18 11.49 19.38
C THR A 59 10.14 10.44 19.77
N PRO A 60 10.16 9.90 21.00
CA PRO A 60 9.18 8.92 21.42
C PRO A 60 7.74 9.40 21.24
N VAL A 61 6.89 8.55 20.68
CA VAL A 61 5.47 8.83 20.48
C VAL A 61 4.65 8.49 21.75
N ASN A 62 3.42 8.96 21.82
CA ASN A 62 2.52 8.64 22.94
C ASN A 62 2.19 7.15 23.00
N ASP A 63 2.00 6.63 24.20
CA ASP A 63 1.72 5.22 24.48
C ASP A 63 0.48 4.71 23.73
N ALA A 64 0.60 3.52 23.14
CA ALA A 64 -0.55 2.76 22.67
C ALA A 64 -1.04 1.83 23.77
N TYR A 65 -2.36 1.76 24.02
CA TYR A 65 -2.90 0.90 25.07
C TYR A 65 -4.30 0.37 24.74
N THR A 66 -4.60 -0.76 25.35
CA THR A 66 -5.94 -1.36 25.29
C THR A 66 -6.25 -2.12 26.58
N GLU A 67 -7.54 -2.22 26.89
CA GLU A 67 -8.08 -3.03 27.96
C GLU A 67 -8.34 -4.45 27.45
N VAL A 68 -7.95 -5.45 28.21
CA VAL A 68 -8.12 -6.87 27.86
C VAL A 68 -8.70 -7.67 29.01
N MET A 69 -9.31 -8.82 28.69
CA MET A 69 -9.80 -9.79 29.67
C MET A 69 -8.97 -11.07 29.57
N PHE A 70 -8.18 -11.34 30.61
CA PHE A 70 -7.50 -12.61 30.75
C PHE A 70 -8.51 -13.73 31.04
N PRO A 71 -8.35 -14.93 30.49
CA PRO A 71 -9.26 -16.05 30.73
C PRO A 71 -9.38 -16.42 32.21
N GLU A 72 -8.29 -16.30 32.98
CA GLU A 72 -8.22 -16.56 34.42
C GLU A 72 -7.16 -15.69 35.09
N THR A 73 -7.19 -15.59 36.42
CA THR A 73 -6.08 -15.01 37.21
C THR A 73 -4.97 -16.03 37.37
N GLY A 74 -3.72 -15.59 37.41
CA GLY A 74 -2.60 -16.54 37.52
C GLY A 74 -1.28 -15.96 37.06
N THR A 75 -0.34 -16.84 36.82
CA THR A 75 0.97 -16.48 36.27
C THR A 75 1.00 -16.81 34.79
N TYR A 76 1.29 -15.80 33.98
CA TYR A 76 1.41 -15.92 32.53
C TYR A 76 2.86 -15.71 32.09
N TYR A 77 3.25 -16.39 31.02
CA TYR A 77 4.43 -16.11 30.20
C TYR A 77 4.01 -15.21 29.06
N ALA A 78 4.72 -14.11 28.87
CA ALA A 78 4.39 -13.11 27.85
C ALA A 78 5.41 -13.11 26.72
N TYR A 79 4.93 -13.00 25.50
CA TYR A 79 5.70 -12.92 24.26
C TYR A 79 5.21 -11.76 23.42
N VAL A 80 6.13 -11.07 22.73
CA VAL A 80 5.83 -9.97 21.81
C VAL A 80 6.46 -10.27 20.46
N ARG A 81 5.69 -10.18 19.38
CA ARG A 81 6.19 -10.35 18.02
C ARG A 81 6.70 -9.04 17.49
N THR A 82 8.01 -8.97 17.24
CA THR A 82 8.76 -7.78 16.81
C THR A 82 10.09 -8.19 16.18
N TYR A 83 10.88 -7.23 15.68
CA TYR A 83 12.26 -7.46 15.26
C TYR A 83 13.05 -6.14 15.17
N ASN A 84 14.37 -6.24 14.99
CA ASN A 84 15.24 -5.11 14.69
C ASN A 84 15.18 -4.79 13.20
N TRP A 85 14.46 -3.73 12.81
CA TRP A 85 14.26 -3.36 11.43
C TRP A 85 15.53 -2.90 10.69
N THR A 86 16.59 -2.49 11.43
CA THR A 86 17.90 -2.12 10.85
C THR A 86 18.85 -3.29 10.68
N SER A 87 18.49 -4.47 11.16
CA SER A 87 19.33 -5.68 11.13
C SER A 87 19.85 -6.10 9.74
N PRO A 88 19.19 -5.79 8.60
CA PRO A 88 19.75 -6.05 7.27
C PRO A 88 21.01 -5.24 6.94
N TRP A 89 21.24 -4.12 7.63
CA TRP A 89 22.32 -3.18 7.34
C TRP A 89 23.36 -3.03 8.44
N LYS A 90 22.98 -3.32 9.68
CA LYS A 90 23.88 -3.25 10.84
C LYS A 90 23.58 -4.37 11.84
N GLU A 91 24.60 -5.07 12.25
CA GLU A 91 24.51 -6.04 13.36
C GLU A 91 24.48 -5.33 14.73
N GLY A 92 23.86 -5.97 15.71
CA GLY A 92 23.72 -5.45 17.06
C GLY A 92 22.33 -4.91 17.37
N GLU A 93 22.23 -4.07 18.40
CA GLU A 93 20.96 -3.48 18.82
C GLU A 93 20.41 -2.50 17.77
N GLY A 94 19.11 -2.64 17.50
CA GLY A 94 18.39 -1.72 16.61
C GLY A 94 17.86 -0.46 17.31
N PRO A 95 17.44 0.56 16.52
CA PRO A 95 16.97 1.82 17.07
C PRO A 95 15.52 1.80 17.59
N GLY A 96 14.70 0.85 17.14
CA GLY A 96 13.25 0.81 17.38
C GLY A 96 12.88 0.28 18.76
N LYS A 97 13.41 0.90 19.84
CA LYS A 97 13.21 0.44 21.24
C LYS A 97 11.82 0.79 21.74
N PHE A 98 11.13 -0.20 22.30
CA PHE A 98 9.89 0.01 23.03
C PHE A 98 9.77 -0.97 24.22
N ALA A 99 8.75 -0.80 25.05
CA ALA A 99 8.53 -1.65 26.22
C ALA A 99 7.05 -2.02 26.37
N LEU A 100 6.80 -3.25 26.82
CA LEU A 100 5.48 -3.72 27.23
C LEU A 100 5.22 -3.35 28.71
N TYR A 101 4.05 -2.81 28.96
CA TYR A 101 3.51 -2.59 30.32
C TYR A 101 2.19 -3.33 30.47
N VAL A 102 1.95 -3.88 31.66
CA VAL A 102 0.66 -4.42 32.05
C VAL A 102 0.28 -3.81 33.40
N ASN A 103 -0.89 -3.16 33.47
CA ASN A 103 -1.35 -2.42 34.64
C ASN A 103 -0.28 -1.45 35.20
N ASN A 104 0.30 -0.65 34.31
CA ASN A 104 1.37 0.32 34.60
C ASN A 104 2.71 -0.29 35.10
N LYS A 105 2.86 -1.60 35.06
CA LYS A 105 4.13 -2.26 35.41
C LYS A 105 4.86 -2.70 34.14
N LYS A 106 6.11 -2.26 33.99
CA LYS A 106 6.97 -2.73 32.91
C LYS A 106 7.19 -4.23 33.02
N VAL A 107 7.08 -4.93 31.89
CA VAL A 107 7.32 -6.36 31.76
C VAL A 107 8.57 -6.60 30.92
N GLY A 108 9.56 -7.24 31.49
CA GLY A 108 10.81 -7.64 30.81
C GLY A 108 11.74 -6.50 30.38
N LEU A 109 12.61 -6.82 29.44
CA LEU A 109 13.58 -5.91 28.84
C LEU A 109 12.95 -5.10 27.68
N PRO A 110 13.63 -4.06 27.20
CA PRO A 110 13.21 -3.38 25.96
C PRO A 110 13.14 -4.34 24.78
N LEU A 111 12.22 -4.08 23.88
CA LEU A 111 11.87 -4.87 22.69
C LEU A 111 12.24 -4.11 21.41
N GLY A 112 12.20 -4.80 20.26
CA GLY A 112 12.40 -4.21 18.93
C GLY A 112 13.85 -3.95 18.55
N THR A 113 14.81 -4.37 19.36
CA THR A 113 16.25 -4.14 19.15
C THR A 113 17.01 -5.36 18.66
N GLU A 114 16.37 -6.53 18.64
CA GLU A 114 16.98 -7.82 18.31
C GLU A 114 16.21 -8.54 17.20
N GLY A 115 16.87 -9.55 16.61
CA GLY A 115 16.30 -10.39 15.55
C GLY A 115 16.51 -9.86 14.15
N LYS A 116 16.76 -10.78 13.20
CA LYS A 116 16.96 -10.48 11.77
C LYS A 116 15.66 -10.59 10.94
N ALA A 117 14.59 -11.01 11.58
CA ALA A 117 13.26 -11.17 11.00
C ALA A 117 12.21 -11.06 12.11
N TRP A 118 10.95 -10.96 11.73
CA TRP A 118 9.83 -11.01 12.65
C TRP A 118 9.86 -12.30 13.50
N MET A 119 9.94 -12.14 14.83
CA MET A 119 10.06 -13.23 15.77
C MET A 119 9.36 -12.92 17.09
N TRP A 120 9.02 -13.96 17.84
CA TRP A 120 8.50 -13.83 19.18
C TRP A 120 9.64 -13.64 20.19
N GLN A 121 9.65 -12.51 20.89
CA GLN A 121 10.58 -12.21 21.97
C GLN A 121 9.90 -12.45 23.30
N SER A 122 10.52 -13.26 24.18
CA SER A 122 10.01 -13.51 25.51
C SER A 122 10.24 -12.29 26.41
N VAL A 123 9.20 -11.79 27.03
CA VAL A 123 9.28 -10.71 28.02
C VAL A 123 9.22 -11.21 29.46
N GLY A 124 9.13 -12.55 29.67
CA GLY A 124 9.17 -13.17 30.97
C GLY A 124 7.79 -13.43 31.57
N LYS A 125 7.73 -13.44 32.92
CA LYS A 125 6.53 -13.81 33.69
C LYS A 125 5.82 -12.60 34.21
N ILE A 126 4.49 -12.66 34.20
CA ILE A 126 3.61 -11.67 34.82
C ILE A 126 2.56 -12.35 35.68
N LYS A 127 2.25 -11.79 36.85
CA LYS A 127 1.16 -12.25 37.71
C LYS A 127 -0.07 -11.39 37.48
N ILE A 128 -1.11 -11.98 36.96
CA ILE A 128 -2.43 -11.39 36.75
C ILE A 128 -3.28 -11.65 37.99
N LYS A 129 -3.63 -10.58 38.70
CA LYS A 129 -4.42 -10.66 39.95
C LYS A 129 -5.90 -10.39 39.71
N ASP A 130 -6.24 -9.65 38.65
CA ASP A 130 -7.56 -9.33 38.18
C ASP A 130 -7.62 -9.69 36.70
N ALA A 131 -8.67 -10.40 36.29
CA ALA A 131 -8.84 -10.80 34.90
C ALA A 131 -8.87 -9.59 33.95
N LYS A 132 -9.38 -8.46 34.39
CA LYS A 132 -9.35 -7.20 33.66
C LYS A 132 -7.98 -6.52 33.83
N ALA A 133 -7.31 -6.24 32.73
CA ALA A 133 -6.01 -5.59 32.73
C ALA A 133 -5.85 -4.62 31.55
N VAL A 134 -4.92 -3.68 31.70
CA VAL A 134 -4.52 -2.75 30.64
C VAL A 134 -3.16 -3.16 30.12
N ILE A 135 -3.06 -3.41 28.80
CA ILE A 135 -1.81 -3.61 28.09
C ILE A 135 -1.42 -2.29 27.43
N CYS A 136 -0.13 -1.93 27.53
CA CYS A 136 0.39 -0.69 26.97
C CYS A 136 1.74 -0.94 26.29
N LEU A 137 1.92 -0.37 25.11
CA LEU A 137 3.21 -0.29 24.39
C LEU A 137 3.74 1.12 24.53
N ARG A 138 4.92 1.27 25.10
CA ARG A 138 5.61 2.55 25.28
C ARG A 138 6.81 2.62 24.37
N ASP A 139 6.80 3.59 23.46
CA ASP A 139 7.94 3.91 22.63
C ASP A 139 9.05 4.57 23.48
N LEU A 140 10.30 4.23 23.21
CA LEU A 140 11.46 4.73 23.95
C LEU A 140 12.39 5.59 23.10
N THR A 141 12.25 5.58 21.77
CA THR A 141 13.22 6.24 20.87
C THR A 141 12.59 7.04 19.73
N GLY A 142 11.40 6.71 19.29
CA GLY A 142 10.77 7.30 18.10
C GLY A 142 11.36 6.84 16.77
N PHE A 143 12.14 5.78 16.77
CA PHE A 143 12.78 5.23 15.57
C PHE A 143 12.14 3.91 15.13
N ASP A 144 10.84 3.96 14.83
CA ASP A 144 10.11 2.91 14.14
C ASP A 144 10.11 1.54 14.85
N GLY A 145 10.06 1.57 16.20
CA GLY A 145 9.74 0.38 16.98
C GLY A 145 8.40 -0.19 16.50
N ARG A 146 8.33 -1.52 16.35
CA ARG A 146 7.15 -2.17 15.74
C ARG A 146 6.71 -3.39 16.51
N CYS A 147 5.40 -3.49 16.71
CA CYS A 147 4.75 -4.58 17.41
C CYS A 147 3.60 -5.13 16.58
N ASP A 148 3.68 -6.43 16.26
CA ASP A 148 2.64 -7.15 15.55
C ASP A 148 1.57 -7.67 16.53
N ALA A 149 2.00 -8.43 17.54
CA ALA A 149 1.09 -9.02 18.51
C ALA A 149 1.73 -9.23 19.88
N VAL A 150 0.89 -9.34 20.89
CA VAL A 150 1.24 -9.75 22.25
C VAL A 150 0.50 -11.04 22.59
N TYR A 151 1.23 -12.04 23.06
CA TYR A 151 0.67 -13.34 23.46
C TYR A 151 1.00 -13.64 24.90
N PHE A 152 0.00 -14.07 25.66
CA PHE A 152 0.11 -14.52 27.03
C PHE A 152 -0.39 -15.95 27.16
N THR A 153 0.34 -16.80 27.87
CA THR A 153 -0.04 -18.19 28.12
C THR A 153 0.36 -18.63 29.52
N THR A 154 -0.42 -19.49 30.15
CA THR A 154 -0.06 -20.12 31.41
C THR A 154 0.98 -21.25 31.26
N GLU A 155 1.16 -21.74 30.01
CA GLU A 155 2.11 -22.80 29.70
C GLU A 155 3.54 -22.28 29.51
N LYS A 156 4.48 -22.88 30.21
CA LYS A 156 5.90 -22.53 30.09
C LYS A 156 6.45 -22.99 28.73
N ASN A 157 7.19 -22.10 28.04
CA ASN A 157 7.85 -22.37 26.77
C ASN A 157 6.90 -22.62 25.56
N GLN A 158 5.63 -22.27 25.67
CA GLN A 158 4.70 -22.29 24.56
C GLN A 158 4.87 -21.02 23.71
N ILE A 159 5.84 -21.06 22.78
CA ILE A 159 6.10 -19.97 21.84
C ILE A 159 5.19 -20.15 20.63
N PRO A 160 4.45 -19.09 20.20
CA PRO A 160 3.61 -19.19 19.00
C PRO A 160 4.45 -19.43 17.74
N PRO A 161 3.85 -20.00 16.67
CA PRO A 161 4.55 -20.21 15.41
C PRO A 161 4.97 -18.88 14.78
N SER A 162 6.08 -18.88 14.03
CA SER A 162 6.59 -17.70 13.31
C SER A 162 6.30 -17.77 11.81
N GLU A 163 6.13 -18.97 11.24
CA GLU A 163 5.75 -19.18 9.85
C GLU A 163 4.36 -18.62 9.56
N VAL A 164 4.21 -17.87 8.48
CA VAL A 164 3.00 -17.07 8.18
C VAL A 164 1.73 -17.92 8.18
N LYS A 165 1.74 -19.08 7.50
CA LYS A 165 0.55 -19.96 7.42
C LYS A 165 0.17 -20.59 8.76
N GLU A 166 1.18 -21.00 9.53
CA GLU A 166 0.96 -21.58 10.87
C GLU A 166 0.48 -20.52 11.84
N LEU A 167 1.07 -19.31 11.78
CA LEU A 167 0.69 -18.17 12.58
C LEU A 167 -0.74 -17.70 12.24
N GLU A 168 -1.12 -17.69 10.96
CA GLU A 168 -2.49 -17.38 10.55
C GLU A 168 -3.49 -18.37 11.16
N SER A 169 -3.21 -19.67 11.07
CA SER A 169 -4.05 -20.70 11.70
C SER A 169 -4.14 -20.53 13.21
N PHE A 170 -3.03 -20.20 13.85
CA PHE A 170 -2.95 -19.93 15.28
C PHE A 170 -3.79 -18.71 15.69
N ARG A 171 -3.66 -17.59 14.94
CA ARG A 171 -4.47 -16.37 15.12
C ARG A 171 -5.96 -16.67 14.98
N ARG A 172 -6.37 -17.30 13.88
CA ARG A 172 -7.78 -17.63 13.61
C ARG A 172 -8.41 -18.42 14.76
N LYS A 173 -7.68 -19.42 15.30
CA LYS A 173 -8.12 -20.22 16.43
C LYS A 173 -8.32 -19.39 17.70
N LEU A 174 -7.34 -18.58 18.09
CA LEU A 174 -7.37 -17.82 19.35
C LEU A 174 -8.31 -16.61 19.28
N LEU A 175 -8.41 -15.94 18.13
CA LEU A 175 -9.32 -14.83 17.89
C LEU A 175 -10.74 -15.28 17.50
N LYS A 176 -10.94 -16.62 17.33
CA LYS A 176 -12.23 -17.22 16.98
C LYS A 176 -12.81 -16.70 15.68
N PHE A 177 -11.96 -16.42 14.70
CA PHE A 177 -12.43 -16.01 13.37
C PHE A 177 -13.14 -17.18 12.67
N PRO A 178 -14.20 -16.90 11.91
CA PRO A 178 -14.91 -17.94 11.17
C PRO A 178 -14.02 -18.57 10.08
N ASP A 179 -14.20 -19.86 9.80
CA ASP A 179 -13.42 -20.56 8.77
C ASP A 179 -13.63 -19.98 7.37
N LYS A 180 -14.81 -19.42 7.11
CA LYS A 180 -15.16 -18.78 5.85
C LYS A 180 -15.60 -17.34 6.12
N ALA A 181 -15.07 -16.40 5.33
CA ALA A 181 -15.46 -15.01 5.38
C ALA A 181 -16.97 -14.84 5.06
N PRO A 182 -17.75 -14.16 5.90
CA PRO A 182 -19.15 -13.89 5.63
C PRO A 182 -19.31 -12.98 4.41
N VAL A 183 -20.36 -13.21 3.62
CA VAL A 183 -20.71 -12.35 2.48
C VAL A 183 -21.29 -11.04 3.02
N ALA A 184 -20.54 -9.95 2.88
CA ALA A 184 -20.93 -8.61 3.33
C ALA A 184 -21.84 -7.89 2.32
N GLY A 185 -21.80 -8.28 1.05
CA GLY A 185 -22.67 -7.68 0.03
C GLY A 185 -22.48 -8.26 -1.37
N LYS A 186 -23.50 -7.97 -2.21
CA LYS A 186 -23.49 -8.29 -3.65
C LYS A 186 -23.61 -7.00 -4.44
N TYR A 187 -22.72 -6.83 -5.38
CA TYR A 187 -22.56 -5.60 -6.15
C TYR A 187 -22.61 -5.89 -7.64
N ASP A 188 -22.66 -4.86 -8.46
CA ASP A 188 -22.48 -4.99 -9.92
C ASP A 188 -20.99 -4.91 -10.28
N LEU A 189 -20.23 -4.14 -9.47
CA LEU A 189 -18.78 -3.97 -9.61
C LEU A 189 -18.12 -3.89 -8.24
N VAL A 190 -17.03 -4.64 -8.03
CA VAL A 190 -16.11 -4.47 -6.90
C VAL A 190 -14.84 -3.80 -7.42
N VAL A 191 -14.54 -2.61 -6.92
CA VAL A 191 -13.32 -1.84 -7.19
C VAL A 191 -12.37 -2.00 -6.02
N VAL A 192 -11.15 -2.46 -6.27
CA VAL A 192 -10.12 -2.64 -5.24
C VAL A 192 -9.00 -1.63 -5.43
N GLY A 193 -8.82 -0.79 -4.42
CA GLY A 193 -7.86 0.32 -4.39
C GLY A 193 -8.54 1.68 -4.50
N GLY A 194 -8.53 2.45 -3.40
CA GLY A 194 -9.12 3.79 -3.29
C GLY A 194 -8.20 4.92 -3.76
N GLY A 195 -7.27 4.66 -4.69
CA GLY A 195 -6.47 5.69 -5.35
C GLY A 195 -7.29 6.49 -6.38
N ILE A 196 -6.66 7.45 -7.05
CA ILE A 196 -7.33 8.32 -8.04
C ILE A 196 -8.05 7.51 -9.12
N ALA A 197 -7.44 6.42 -9.61
CA ALA A 197 -8.06 5.53 -10.59
C ALA A 197 -9.31 4.83 -10.04
N GLY A 198 -9.22 4.29 -8.81
CA GLY A 198 -10.34 3.56 -8.20
C GLY A 198 -11.51 4.47 -7.81
N ILE A 199 -11.24 5.67 -7.26
CA ILE A 199 -12.27 6.68 -7.02
C ILE A 199 -13.01 7.00 -8.33
N SER A 200 -12.24 7.26 -9.40
CA SER A 200 -12.82 7.60 -10.72
C SER A 200 -13.63 6.44 -11.29
N ALA A 201 -13.16 5.19 -11.18
CA ALA A 201 -13.89 4.01 -11.64
C ALA A 201 -15.20 3.79 -10.84
N ALA A 202 -15.13 3.90 -9.52
CA ALA A 202 -16.28 3.69 -8.65
C ALA A 202 -17.36 4.75 -8.87
N VAL A 203 -16.99 6.04 -8.89
CA VAL A 203 -17.94 7.15 -9.11
C VAL A 203 -18.52 7.10 -10.52
N SER A 204 -17.70 6.79 -11.53
CA SER A 204 -18.16 6.63 -12.91
C SER A 204 -19.23 5.54 -13.04
N ALA A 205 -18.94 4.35 -12.54
CA ALA A 205 -19.88 3.24 -12.56
C ALA A 205 -21.17 3.55 -11.76
N ALA A 206 -21.03 4.16 -10.57
CA ALA A 206 -22.16 4.50 -9.71
C ALA A 206 -23.11 5.52 -10.35
N ARG A 207 -22.59 6.58 -10.98
CA ARG A 207 -23.38 7.58 -11.71
C ARG A 207 -24.09 7.01 -12.93
N LEU A 208 -23.59 5.90 -13.47
CA LEU A 208 -24.22 5.15 -14.57
C LEU A 208 -25.09 3.97 -14.08
N GLY A 209 -25.42 3.95 -12.77
CA GLY A 209 -26.41 3.06 -12.19
C GLY A 209 -25.88 1.71 -11.70
N CYS A 210 -24.57 1.49 -11.62
CA CYS A 210 -24.01 0.30 -10.96
C CYS A 210 -24.02 0.45 -9.45
N ARG A 211 -24.31 -0.64 -8.72
CA ARG A 211 -24.00 -0.76 -7.30
C ARG A 211 -22.53 -1.17 -7.16
N VAL A 212 -21.76 -0.38 -6.45
CA VAL A 212 -20.30 -0.49 -6.40
C VAL A 212 -19.84 -0.72 -4.96
N ALA A 213 -18.97 -1.71 -4.74
CA ALA A 213 -18.13 -1.77 -3.56
C ALA A 213 -16.76 -1.14 -3.89
N LEU A 214 -16.31 -0.19 -3.09
CA LEU A 214 -14.96 0.36 -3.16
C LEU A 214 -14.18 -0.09 -1.93
N ILE A 215 -13.13 -0.89 -2.14
CA ILE A 215 -12.23 -1.38 -1.08
C ILE A 215 -11.00 -0.49 -1.03
N ASN A 216 -10.65 0.02 0.16
CA ASN A 216 -9.44 0.79 0.40
C ASN A 216 -8.74 0.29 1.68
N ASP A 217 -7.46 -0.04 1.58
CA ASP A 217 -6.65 -0.61 2.67
C ASP A 217 -6.07 0.44 3.63
N ARG A 218 -6.55 1.67 3.54
CA ARG A 218 -6.11 2.81 4.36
C ARG A 218 -7.29 3.66 4.81
N PRO A 219 -7.11 4.45 5.90
CA PRO A 219 -8.18 5.32 6.38
C PRO A 219 -8.53 6.45 5.41
N VAL A 220 -7.58 6.87 4.54
CA VAL A 220 -7.79 7.97 3.59
C VAL A 220 -7.77 7.50 2.15
N LEU A 221 -8.58 8.12 1.30
CA LEU A 221 -8.62 7.91 -0.14
C LEU A 221 -7.54 8.74 -0.86
N GLY A 222 -7.27 8.41 -2.13
CA GLY A 222 -6.36 9.16 -3.00
C GLY A 222 -5.06 8.43 -3.38
N GLY A 223 -4.73 7.35 -2.70
CA GLY A 223 -3.52 6.58 -2.99
C GLY A 223 -2.25 7.40 -2.78
N ASN A 224 -1.41 7.53 -3.81
CA ASN A 224 -0.21 8.37 -3.72
C ASN A 224 -0.54 9.88 -3.58
N ASN A 225 -1.72 10.34 -4.06
CA ASN A 225 -2.20 11.69 -3.82
C ASN A 225 -3.06 11.76 -2.55
N SER A 226 -2.47 11.45 -1.41
CA SER A 226 -3.08 11.54 -0.08
C SER A 226 -2.11 12.20 0.90
N SER A 227 -2.61 12.59 2.06
CA SER A 227 -1.79 13.12 3.17
C SER A 227 -0.76 12.10 3.71
N GLU A 228 -0.93 10.81 3.42
CA GLU A 228 -0.02 9.75 3.88
C GLU A 228 1.20 9.58 2.98
N VAL A 229 1.08 9.79 1.65
CA VAL A 229 2.17 9.57 0.67
C VAL A 229 2.70 10.88 0.08
N ARG A 230 1.83 11.87 -0.07
CA ARG A 230 2.13 13.26 -0.42
C ARG A 230 2.79 13.47 -1.78
N VAL A 231 2.28 12.78 -2.80
CA VAL A 231 2.66 13.01 -4.21
C VAL A 231 1.63 13.92 -4.87
N HIS A 232 2.09 14.93 -5.61
CA HIS A 232 1.20 15.82 -6.34
C HIS A 232 0.37 15.08 -7.40
N LEU A 233 -0.83 15.56 -7.69
CA LEU A 233 -1.71 15.02 -8.73
C LEU A 233 -1.20 15.46 -10.11
N GLY A 234 -0.21 14.72 -10.64
CA GLY A 234 0.44 15.03 -11.91
C GLY A 234 -0.40 14.71 -13.14
N GLY A 235 -0.04 15.30 -14.27
CA GLY A 235 -0.73 15.17 -15.55
C GLY A 235 -1.71 16.30 -15.84
N ARG A 236 -2.45 16.19 -16.94
CA ARG A 236 -3.46 17.15 -17.41
C ARG A 236 -4.75 16.44 -17.73
N ILE A 237 -5.84 17.19 -17.75
CA ILE A 237 -7.17 16.77 -18.19
C ILE A 237 -7.64 17.70 -19.32
N GLU A 238 -8.79 17.41 -19.90
CA GLU A 238 -9.37 18.20 -20.98
C GLU A 238 -8.58 18.14 -22.29
N ILE A 239 -7.91 17.02 -22.54
CA ILE A 239 -7.02 16.79 -23.68
C ILE A 239 -7.39 15.47 -24.37
N GLY A 240 -7.14 15.40 -25.67
CA GLY A 240 -7.29 14.20 -26.49
C GLY A 240 -8.65 14.05 -27.14
N PRO A 241 -9.01 12.87 -27.65
CA PRO A 241 -10.22 12.68 -28.43
C PRO A 241 -11.51 12.84 -27.59
N TYR A 242 -11.38 12.76 -26.26
CA TYR A 242 -12.49 12.85 -25.32
C TYR A 242 -12.20 13.87 -24.20
N PRO A 243 -12.23 15.18 -24.49
CA PRO A 243 -11.86 16.20 -23.50
C PRO A 243 -12.81 16.29 -22.29
N ALA A 244 -13.96 15.62 -22.33
CA ALA A 244 -14.86 15.52 -21.19
C ALA A 244 -14.34 14.52 -20.10
N LEU A 245 -13.43 13.61 -20.47
CA LEU A 245 -12.76 12.74 -19.50
C LEU A 245 -11.83 13.57 -18.60
N GLY A 246 -11.83 13.27 -17.33
CA GLY A 246 -11.09 14.00 -16.31
C GLY A 246 -11.87 15.13 -15.65
N ASN A 247 -13.02 15.56 -16.19
CA ASN A 247 -13.88 16.54 -15.52
C ASN A 247 -14.33 16.06 -14.13
N LEU A 248 -14.49 14.76 -13.94
CA LEU A 248 -14.74 14.17 -12.63
C LEU A 248 -13.65 14.53 -11.61
N GLN A 249 -12.39 14.53 -12.02
CA GLN A 249 -11.28 14.83 -11.12
C GLN A 249 -11.31 16.27 -10.59
N LYS A 250 -11.94 17.22 -11.29
CA LYS A 250 -12.13 18.59 -10.79
C LYS A 250 -12.99 18.66 -9.52
N GLU A 251 -13.84 17.66 -9.29
CA GLU A 251 -14.73 17.61 -8.13
C GLU A 251 -13.97 17.25 -6.85
N PHE A 252 -12.90 16.45 -6.95
CA PHE A 252 -12.17 15.96 -5.78
C PHE A 252 -10.66 16.27 -5.79
N ALA A 253 -10.11 16.76 -6.88
CA ALA A 253 -8.69 17.12 -6.94
C ALA A 253 -8.34 18.23 -5.93
N PRO A 254 -7.17 18.15 -5.26
CA PRO A 254 -6.73 19.21 -4.38
C PRO A 254 -6.46 20.50 -5.16
N LYS A 255 -6.71 21.65 -4.54
CA LYS A 255 -6.50 22.98 -5.14
C LYS A 255 -5.02 23.34 -5.26
N GLN A 256 -4.19 22.78 -4.37
CA GLN A 256 -2.76 23.02 -4.33
C GLN A 256 -1.99 21.81 -4.85
N GLY A 257 -0.76 22.04 -5.33
CA GLY A 257 0.13 21.01 -5.83
C GLY A 257 1.46 21.00 -5.08
N GLY A 258 2.23 19.95 -5.30
CA GLY A 258 3.58 19.78 -4.77
C GLY A 258 3.78 18.42 -4.12
N ASN A 259 5.05 17.98 -4.08
CA ASN A 259 5.45 16.76 -3.38
C ASN A 259 5.92 17.11 -1.97
N ALA A 260 5.78 16.18 -1.04
CA ALA A 260 6.21 16.33 0.35
C ALA A 260 5.76 17.66 0.98
N LYS A 261 4.52 18.07 0.73
CA LYS A 261 3.90 19.26 1.33
C LYS A 261 3.16 18.90 2.61
N PRO A 262 2.78 19.87 3.45
CA PRO A 262 1.89 19.63 4.59
C PRO A 262 0.61 18.88 4.19
N ALA A 263 0.03 18.11 5.12
CA ALA A 263 -1.08 17.19 4.87
C ALA A 263 -2.30 17.86 4.22
N GLU A 264 -2.61 19.08 4.63
CA GLU A 264 -3.75 19.89 4.16
C GLU A 264 -3.70 20.21 2.66
N TYR A 265 -2.51 20.17 2.04
CA TYR A 265 -2.35 20.38 0.59
C TYR A 265 -3.05 19.30 -0.25
N TYR A 266 -3.26 18.12 0.34
CA TYR A 266 -3.83 16.96 -0.37
C TYR A 266 -5.34 16.88 -0.27
N GLU A 267 -5.97 17.69 0.58
CA GLU A 267 -7.42 17.83 0.74
C GLU A 267 -8.16 16.46 0.68
N ASP A 268 -7.74 15.49 1.51
CA ASP A 268 -8.27 14.12 1.49
C ASP A 268 -9.79 14.10 1.68
N VAL A 269 -10.33 15.00 2.49
CA VAL A 269 -11.78 15.15 2.74
C VAL A 269 -12.59 15.29 1.45
N ARG A 270 -12.06 15.93 0.40
CA ARG A 270 -12.77 16.07 -0.88
C ARG A 270 -12.96 14.75 -1.61
N LYS A 271 -12.02 13.83 -1.41
CA LYS A 271 -12.08 12.48 -1.99
C LYS A 271 -13.12 11.63 -1.25
N ASP A 272 -13.18 11.79 0.08
CA ASP A 272 -14.20 11.13 0.90
C ASP A 272 -15.60 11.67 0.57
N GLU A 273 -15.75 13.00 0.46
CA GLU A 273 -17.01 13.66 0.14
C GLU A 273 -17.61 13.21 -1.20
N ILE A 274 -16.79 13.11 -2.27
CA ILE A 274 -17.30 12.69 -3.57
C ILE A 274 -17.77 11.24 -3.55
N VAL A 275 -17.05 10.35 -2.85
CA VAL A 275 -17.46 8.94 -2.71
C VAL A 275 -18.71 8.82 -1.85
N ALA A 276 -18.78 9.55 -0.72
CA ALA A 276 -19.93 9.54 0.18
C ALA A 276 -21.21 10.14 -0.45
N ALA A 277 -21.08 11.06 -1.41
CA ALA A 277 -22.20 11.63 -2.15
C ALA A 277 -22.88 10.64 -3.11
N GLU A 278 -22.20 9.58 -3.50
CA GLU A 278 -22.72 8.58 -4.44
C GLU A 278 -23.45 7.44 -3.70
N LYS A 279 -24.78 7.49 -3.68
CA LYS A 279 -25.63 6.52 -2.97
C LYS A 279 -25.43 5.06 -3.41
N ASN A 280 -24.90 4.85 -4.61
CA ASN A 280 -24.64 3.54 -5.19
C ASN A 280 -23.25 2.99 -4.83
N ILE A 281 -22.43 3.73 -4.05
CA ILE A 281 -21.13 3.25 -3.57
C ILE A 281 -21.23 2.85 -2.10
N THR A 282 -20.73 1.66 -1.78
CA THR A 282 -20.40 1.25 -0.41
C THR A 282 -18.88 1.27 -0.28
N LEU A 283 -18.36 2.17 0.55
CA LEU A 283 -16.94 2.24 0.85
C LEU A 283 -16.57 1.28 1.98
N TYR A 284 -15.63 0.40 1.71
CA TYR A 284 -14.96 -0.47 2.68
C TYR A 284 -13.56 0.09 2.96
N ALA A 285 -13.50 1.16 3.76
CA ALA A 285 -12.25 1.73 4.23
C ALA A 285 -11.60 0.82 5.27
N ASN A 286 -10.26 0.82 5.32
CA ASN A 286 -9.48 -0.06 6.20
C ASN A 286 -9.63 -1.56 5.91
N PHE A 287 -10.02 -1.93 4.69
CA PHE A 287 -10.07 -3.32 4.25
C PHE A 287 -9.04 -3.57 3.14
N ARG A 288 -8.14 -4.53 3.36
CA ARG A 288 -7.19 -5.00 2.37
C ARG A 288 -7.69 -6.28 1.72
N ALA A 289 -7.75 -6.31 0.40
CA ALA A 289 -8.02 -7.53 -0.35
C ALA A 289 -6.86 -8.51 -0.19
N ILE A 290 -7.14 -9.71 0.30
CA ILE A 290 -6.14 -10.73 0.65
C ILE A 290 -6.26 -12.02 -0.17
N LYS A 291 -7.44 -12.26 -0.76
CA LYS A 291 -7.72 -13.49 -1.53
C LYS A 291 -8.84 -13.22 -2.53
N VAL A 292 -8.88 -14.01 -3.60
CA VAL A 292 -10.01 -14.10 -4.52
C VAL A 292 -10.53 -15.54 -4.58
N GLU A 293 -11.82 -15.70 -4.73
CA GLU A 293 -12.45 -16.99 -5.04
C GLU A 293 -12.80 -17.01 -6.53
N MET A 294 -12.38 -18.09 -7.20
CA MET A 294 -12.51 -18.24 -8.64
C MET A 294 -13.59 -19.27 -9.01
N ASN A 295 -14.26 -19.02 -10.13
CA ASN A 295 -15.08 -20.00 -10.83
C ASN A 295 -14.61 -20.07 -12.29
N GLY A 296 -13.73 -21.03 -12.59
CA GLY A 296 -13.03 -21.08 -13.87
C GLY A 296 -12.16 -19.83 -14.07
N GLN A 297 -12.35 -19.12 -15.17
CA GLN A 297 -11.65 -17.87 -15.50
C GLN A 297 -12.37 -16.60 -14.99
N LYS A 298 -13.33 -16.74 -14.08
CA LYS A 298 -14.06 -15.61 -13.50
C LYS A 298 -13.82 -15.51 -12.00
N ILE A 299 -13.59 -14.32 -11.52
CA ILE A 299 -13.60 -14.01 -10.10
C ILE A 299 -15.06 -14.09 -9.63
N GLN A 300 -15.33 -14.82 -8.55
CA GLN A 300 -16.62 -14.94 -7.90
C GLN A 300 -16.74 -13.94 -6.75
N SER A 301 -15.70 -13.85 -5.91
CA SER A 301 -15.64 -12.95 -4.78
C SER A 301 -14.21 -12.46 -4.49
N VAL A 302 -14.12 -11.30 -3.85
CA VAL A 302 -12.89 -10.80 -3.23
C VAL A 302 -13.05 -10.93 -1.72
N ILE A 303 -12.09 -11.57 -1.06
CA ILE A 303 -12.00 -11.61 0.39
C ILE A 303 -11.12 -10.45 0.84
N ALA A 304 -11.66 -9.61 1.71
CA ALA A 304 -10.96 -8.47 2.29
C ALA A 304 -10.89 -8.59 3.81
N LYS A 305 -9.73 -8.23 4.38
CA LYS A 305 -9.45 -8.26 5.83
C LYS A 305 -9.35 -6.83 6.34
N HIS A 306 -10.04 -6.54 7.43
CA HIS A 306 -9.92 -5.24 8.12
C HIS A 306 -8.55 -5.11 8.77
N ILE A 307 -7.86 -3.99 8.48
CA ILE A 307 -6.44 -3.81 8.87
C ILE A 307 -6.22 -3.66 10.39
N GLU A 308 -7.25 -3.40 11.17
CA GLU A 308 -7.14 -3.25 12.62
C GLU A 308 -7.78 -4.40 13.40
N SER A 309 -8.96 -4.86 12.98
CA SER A 309 -9.65 -5.95 13.71
C SER A 309 -9.30 -7.34 13.23
N GLY A 310 -8.72 -7.47 12.02
CA GLY A 310 -8.44 -8.75 11.39
C GLY A 310 -9.70 -9.46 10.85
N GLU A 311 -10.89 -8.90 11.00
CA GLU A 311 -12.14 -9.47 10.48
C GLU A 311 -12.10 -9.56 8.95
N GLU A 312 -12.58 -10.67 8.43
CA GLU A 312 -12.64 -10.93 6.99
C GLU A 312 -14.08 -10.85 6.48
N ILE A 313 -14.24 -10.29 5.29
CA ILE A 313 -15.52 -10.22 4.56
C ILE A 313 -15.33 -10.69 3.13
N ALA A 314 -16.39 -11.25 2.54
CA ALA A 314 -16.46 -11.60 1.12
C ALA A 314 -17.37 -10.61 0.38
N LEU A 315 -16.91 -10.12 -0.77
CA LEU A 315 -17.66 -9.22 -1.65
C LEU A 315 -17.86 -9.88 -3.01
N GLU A 316 -19.12 -10.15 -3.35
CA GLU A 316 -19.51 -10.83 -4.58
C GLU A 316 -19.95 -9.83 -5.67
N ALA A 317 -19.52 -10.06 -6.90
CA ALA A 317 -19.96 -9.29 -8.06
C ALA A 317 -19.75 -10.06 -9.37
N PRO A 318 -20.47 -9.72 -10.45
CA PRO A 318 -20.15 -10.20 -11.79
C PRO A 318 -18.89 -9.54 -12.39
N LEU A 319 -18.48 -8.34 -11.89
CA LEU A 319 -17.35 -7.57 -12.41
C LEU A 319 -16.43 -7.10 -11.28
N PHE A 320 -15.14 -7.09 -11.57
CA PHE A 320 -14.09 -6.62 -10.67
C PHE A 320 -13.16 -5.65 -11.39
N SER A 321 -12.60 -4.68 -10.65
CA SER A 321 -11.58 -3.77 -11.17
C SER A 321 -10.38 -3.73 -10.23
N ASP A 322 -9.21 -4.07 -10.76
CA ASP A 322 -7.93 -3.92 -10.05
C ASP A 322 -7.41 -2.49 -10.23
N CYS A 323 -7.61 -1.68 -9.19
CA CYS A 323 -7.10 -0.32 -9.06
C CYS A 323 -6.03 -0.22 -7.96
N THR A 324 -5.45 -1.34 -7.54
CA THR A 324 -4.43 -1.39 -6.46
C THR A 324 -3.12 -0.73 -6.85
N GLY A 325 -2.90 -0.59 -8.15
CA GLY A 325 -1.62 -0.15 -8.71
C GLY A 325 -0.51 -1.21 -8.67
N ASP A 326 -0.69 -2.26 -7.87
CA ASP A 326 0.24 -3.38 -7.74
C ASP A 326 -0.21 -4.64 -8.50
N GLY A 327 -1.38 -4.57 -9.18
CA GLY A 327 -1.95 -5.73 -9.86
C GLY A 327 -2.32 -6.86 -8.89
N THR A 328 -2.73 -6.51 -7.68
CA THR A 328 -2.94 -7.48 -6.60
C THR A 328 -4.09 -8.43 -6.91
N ILE A 329 -5.22 -7.92 -7.38
CA ILE A 329 -6.39 -8.76 -7.70
C ILE A 329 -6.11 -9.64 -8.90
N GLY A 330 -5.46 -9.07 -9.94
CA GLY A 330 -5.02 -9.86 -11.08
C GLY A 330 -4.09 -10.99 -10.68
N PHE A 331 -3.10 -10.70 -9.85
CA PHE A 331 -2.16 -11.72 -9.34
C PHE A 331 -2.87 -12.81 -8.54
N LEU A 332 -3.75 -12.45 -7.61
CA LEU A 332 -4.51 -13.41 -6.80
C LEU A 332 -5.47 -14.25 -7.64
N ALA A 333 -5.98 -13.72 -8.75
CA ALA A 333 -6.86 -14.42 -9.69
C ALA A 333 -6.10 -15.27 -10.73
N GLY A 334 -4.77 -15.20 -10.78
CA GLY A 334 -3.97 -15.88 -11.80
C GLY A 334 -3.98 -15.20 -13.17
N ALA A 335 -4.18 -13.87 -13.19
CA ALA A 335 -4.04 -13.09 -14.41
C ALA A 335 -2.58 -13.07 -14.89
N ASP A 336 -2.40 -13.06 -16.20
CA ASP A 336 -1.07 -12.88 -16.79
C ASP A 336 -0.53 -11.49 -16.48
N TYR A 337 0.74 -11.39 -16.14
CA TYR A 337 1.41 -10.13 -15.81
C TYR A 337 2.89 -10.12 -16.19
N ARG A 338 3.49 -8.95 -16.21
CA ARG A 338 4.93 -8.70 -16.36
C ARG A 338 5.46 -7.85 -15.20
N MET A 339 6.74 -8.00 -14.93
CA MET A 339 7.55 -7.17 -14.03
C MET A 339 8.94 -7.00 -14.61
N GLY A 340 9.65 -5.94 -14.19
CA GLY A 340 10.97 -5.64 -14.75
C GLY A 340 10.89 -5.02 -16.14
N ARG A 341 12.04 -4.91 -16.80
CA ARG A 341 12.14 -4.32 -18.14
C ARG A 341 12.17 -5.41 -19.21
N GLU A 342 11.39 -5.23 -20.25
CA GLU A 342 11.44 -6.04 -21.47
C GLU A 342 12.74 -5.77 -22.22
N SER A 343 13.21 -6.74 -23.02
CA SER A 343 14.35 -6.52 -23.90
C SER A 343 13.94 -5.68 -25.11
N LYS A 344 14.92 -4.94 -25.65
CA LYS A 344 14.75 -4.14 -26.87
C LYS A 344 14.18 -4.96 -28.03
N ASN A 345 14.61 -6.20 -28.19
CA ASN A 345 14.21 -7.07 -29.30
C ASN A 345 12.77 -7.58 -29.17
N GLU A 346 12.19 -7.60 -27.98
CA GLU A 346 10.85 -8.16 -27.77
C GLU A 346 9.74 -7.27 -28.35
N PHE A 347 9.86 -5.95 -28.15
CA PHE A 347 8.87 -4.97 -28.62
C PHE A 347 9.44 -3.92 -29.58
N GLY A 348 10.74 -3.97 -29.90
CA GLY A 348 11.40 -3.00 -30.76
C GLY A 348 11.66 -1.65 -30.08
N GLU A 349 11.59 -1.57 -28.78
CA GLU A 349 11.67 -0.33 -28.01
C GLU A 349 13.10 0.23 -27.93
N SER A 350 13.29 1.47 -28.36
CA SER A 350 14.61 2.10 -28.47
C SER A 350 15.27 2.37 -27.10
N THR A 351 14.47 2.53 -26.06
CA THR A 351 14.89 2.86 -24.69
C THR A 351 14.96 1.64 -23.77
N ALA A 352 14.46 0.50 -24.22
CA ALA A 352 14.57 -0.75 -23.48
C ALA A 352 16.04 -1.27 -23.45
N PRO A 353 16.44 -2.07 -22.45
CA PRO A 353 17.75 -2.69 -22.40
C PRO A 353 17.91 -3.78 -23.47
N ASP A 354 19.14 -4.11 -23.84
CA ASP A 354 19.43 -5.17 -24.82
C ASP A 354 18.92 -6.54 -24.34
N LYS A 355 18.96 -6.79 -23.04
CA LYS A 355 18.42 -8.00 -22.39
C LYS A 355 17.40 -7.61 -21.35
N ALA A 356 16.32 -8.38 -21.27
CA ALA A 356 15.32 -8.21 -20.21
C ALA A 356 15.96 -8.39 -18.83
N ASP A 357 15.52 -7.60 -17.86
CA ASP A 357 15.99 -7.64 -16.48
C ASP A 357 14.85 -7.38 -15.47
N GLN A 358 15.18 -7.41 -14.18
CA GLN A 358 14.21 -7.22 -13.11
C GLN A 358 14.16 -5.77 -12.59
N GLN A 359 14.84 -4.83 -13.26
CA GLN A 359 14.83 -3.44 -12.84
C GLN A 359 13.43 -2.83 -13.03
N ILE A 360 12.99 -2.10 -12.03
CA ILE A 360 11.73 -1.33 -12.02
C ILE A 360 12.00 0.08 -11.51
N MET A 361 11.06 0.99 -11.68
CA MET A 361 11.14 2.29 -11.04
C MET A 361 10.98 2.13 -9.52
N GLY A 362 11.80 2.88 -8.77
CA GLY A 362 11.86 2.77 -7.32
C GLY A 362 10.62 3.30 -6.58
N ALA A 363 10.60 3.04 -5.28
CA ALA A 363 9.63 3.61 -4.37
C ALA A 363 10.26 4.76 -3.56
N SER A 364 9.45 5.78 -3.23
CA SER A 364 9.94 6.96 -2.51
C SER A 364 9.43 7.01 -1.08
N VAL A 365 10.37 7.17 -0.13
CA VAL A 365 10.09 7.67 1.20
C VAL A 365 10.33 9.18 1.18
N GLN A 366 9.26 9.95 0.97
CA GLN A 366 9.34 11.41 0.95
C GLN A 366 9.42 11.97 2.37
N TRP A 367 10.02 13.15 2.51
CA TRP A 367 10.17 13.80 3.81
C TRP A 367 10.42 15.31 3.66
N TYR A 368 10.17 16.07 4.72
CA TYR A 368 10.59 17.45 4.84
C TYR A 368 10.97 17.81 6.27
N SER A 369 11.76 18.87 6.40
CA SER A 369 12.10 19.48 7.68
C SER A 369 11.47 20.86 7.83
N GLU A 370 11.17 21.23 9.08
CA GLU A 370 10.60 22.52 9.45
C GLU A 370 11.60 23.36 10.24
N ASP A 371 11.64 24.65 9.97
CA ASP A 371 12.36 25.60 10.81
C ASP A 371 11.54 25.92 12.05
N LYS A 372 12.07 25.65 13.23
CA LYS A 372 11.42 25.91 14.52
C LYS A 372 11.78 27.26 15.13
N GLY A 373 12.58 28.09 14.43
CA GLY A 373 13.02 29.40 14.92
C GLY A 373 14.01 29.35 16.10
N LYS A 374 14.33 28.16 16.59
CA LYS A 374 15.26 27.91 17.70
C LYS A 374 16.05 26.63 17.47
N ALA A 375 17.21 26.51 18.11
CA ALA A 375 18.02 25.30 18.00
C ALA A 375 17.23 24.03 18.40
N THR A 376 17.32 23.00 17.55
CA THR A 376 16.71 21.67 17.78
C THR A 376 17.80 20.60 17.74
N GLY A 377 17.66 19.57 18.57
CA GLY A 377 18.51 18.38 18.53
C GLY A 377 17.95 17.32 17.56
N PHE A 378 18.80 16.34 17.27
CA PHE A 378 18.41 15.04 16.71
C PHE A 378 19.27 13.98 17.38
N PRO A 379 18.70 12.86 17.82
CA PRO A 379 19.49 11.78 18.43
C PRO A 379 20.49 11.21 17.44
N GLU A 380 21.64 10.72 17.95
CA GLU A 380 22.59 9.99 17.12
C GLU A 380 21.94 8.76 16.49
N PHE A 381 22.16 8.58 15.20
CA PHE A 381 21.59 7.51 14.41
C PHE A 381 22.66 6.85 13.53
N ASP A 382 23.28 5.81 14.06
CA ASP A 382 24.34 5.03 13.40
C ASP A 382 23.91 3.57 13.21
N TYR A 383 23.06 3.31 12.21
CA TYR A 383 22.45 2.00 11.96
C TYR A 383 22.67 1.49 10.52
N GLY A 384 23.83 1.73 9.93
CA GLY A 384 24.29 1.08 8.71
C GLY A 384 24.40 1.95 7.45
N MET A 385 24.32 3.29 7.59
CA MET A 385 24.65 4.24 6.53
C MET A 385 25.69 5.24 7.04
N ASN A 386 26.81 5.34 6.33
CA ASN A 386 27.89 6.28 6.67
C ASN A 386 27.89 7.43 5.67
N PHE A 387 27.33 8.56 6.07
CA PHE A 387 27.40 9.80 5.29
C PHE A 387 28.67 10.60 5.61
N THR A 388 29.16 11.33 4.60
CA THR A 388 30.32 12.21 4.67
C THR A 388 29.98 13.53 3.98
N GLU A 389 30.86 14.52 4.07
CA GLU A 389 30.75 15.81 3.36
C GLU A 389 30.55 15.64 1.83
N GLN A 390 31.12 14.57 1.25
CA GLN A 390 31.13 14.28 -0.19
C GLN A 390 29.87 13.55 -0.68
N ASN A 391 29.26 12.72 0.17
CA ASN A 391 28.17 11.83 -0.24
C ASN A 391 26.81 12.11 0.43
N CYS A 392 26.76 13.07 1.38
CA CYS A 392 25.49 13.47 1.98
C CYS A 392 24.66 14.33 1.02
N GLU A 393 23.35 14.28 1.19
CA GLU A 393 22.40 15.13 0.48
C GLU A 393 22.11 16.37 1.32
N LYS A 394 22.70 17.54 0.92
CA LYS A 394 22.56 18.83 1.64
C LYS A 394 21.24 19.52 1.29
N VAL A 395 20.12 18.92 1.71
CA VAL A 395 18.75 19.36 1.42
C VAL A 395 17.91 19.44 2.69
N VAL A 396 16.79 20.16 2.63
CA VAL A 396 15.85 20.33 3.73
C VAL A 396 14.57 19.49 3.54
N MET A 397 14.46 18.83 2.39
CA MET A 397 13.37 17.92 2.04
C MET A 397 13.83 16.92 0.99
N GLY A 398 13.20 15.76 0.96
CA GLY A 398 13.37 14.73 -0.06
C GLY A 398 12.06 14.48 -0.79
N GLU A 399 12.07 14.72 -2.09
CA GLU A 399 10.92 14.51 -2.97
C GLU A 399 11.06 13.19 -3.75
N TRP A 400 10.44 13.13 -4.91
CA TRP A 400 10.36 11.98 -5.79
C TRP A 400 11.71 11.37 -6.21
N THR A 401 12.82 12.15 -6.19
CA THR A 401 14.15 11.61 -6.51
C THR A 401 14.78 10.76 -5.41
N TRP A 402 14.18 10.72 -4.21
CA TRP A 402 14.59 9.83 -3.13
C TRP A 402 13.91 8.47 -3.34
N GLU A 403 14.54 7.62 -4.14
CA GLU A 403 14.00 6.34 -4.57
C GLU A 403 14.87 5.17 -4.16
N THR A 404 14.24 4.16 -3.58
CA THR A 404 14.88 2.91 -3.16
C THR A 404 14.25 1.71 -3.89
N GLY A 405 14.94 0.58 -3.93
CA GLY A 405 14.39 -0.68 -4.42
C GLY A 405 14.23 -0.80 -5.93
N MET A 406 15.03 -0.06 -6.73
CA MET A 406 14.99 -0.16 -8.20
C MET A 406 15.41 -1.53 -8.74
N ASN A 407 16.25 -2.26 -8.01
CA ASN A 407 16.72 -3.61 -8.37
C ASN A 407 16.16 -4.70 -7.45
N VAL A 408 15.04 -4.42 -6.78
CA VAL A 408 14.42 -5.33 -5.80
C VAL A 408 12.98 -5.62 -6.20
N ASP A 409 12.56 -6.87 -6.11
CA ASP A 409 11.14 -7.24 -6.26
C ASP A 409 10.30 -6.59 -5.15
N GLN A 410 9.68 -5.45 -5.48
CA GLN A 410 8.86 -4.67 -4.55
C GLN A 410 7.53 -5.36 -4.18
N THR A 411 7.20 -6.49 -4.78
CA THR A 411 6.01 -7.26 -4.38
C THR A 411 6.31 -8.23 -3.24
N LYS A 412 7.56 -8.67 -3.12
CA LYS A 412 8.00 -9.63 -2.09
C LYS A 412 8.82 -9.00 -0.98
N ASN A 413 9.57 -7.94 -1.28
CA ASN A 413 10.56 -7.37 -0.37
C ASN A 413 10.25 -5.89 -0.05
N PHE A 414 8.98 -5.49 -0.05
CA PHE A 414 8.64 -4.08 0.06
C PHE A 414 8.94 -3.49 1.44
N GLU A 415 8.84 -4.28 2.52
CA GLU A 415 9.24 -3.82 3.85
C GLU A 415 10.73 -3.43 3.88
N TYR A 416 11.61 -4.28 3.32
CA TYR A 416 13.03 -3.97 3.17
C TYR A 416 13.26 -2.68 2.36
N VAL A 417 12.52 -2.47 1.27
CA VAL A 417 12.64 -1.26 0.42
C VAL A 417 12.21 0.00 1.16
N ARG A 418 11.09 -0.05 1.88
CA ARG A 418 10.60 1.06 2.70
C ARG A 418 11.54 1.34 3.86
N ASP A 419 11.99 0.32 4.58
CA ASP A 419 12.88 0.47 5.71
C ASP A 419 14.24 1.03 5.29
N TYR A 420 14.73 0.63 4.13
CA TYR A 420 15.94 1.26 3.57
C TYR A 420 15.72 2.76 3.29
N GLY A 421 14.55 3.15 2.79
CA GLY A 421 14.21 4.56 2.63
C GLY A 421 14.22 5.33 3.95
N LEU A 422 13.66 4.78 5.03
CA LEU A 422 13.71 5.35 6.38
C LEU A 422 15.15 5.46 6.89
N LEU A 423 15.93 4.38 6.75
CA LEU A 423 17.34 4.34 7.14
C LEU A 423 18.14 5.48 6.48
N VAL A 424 17.95 5.68 5.17
CA VAL A 424 18.62 6.75 4.42
C VAL A 424 18.23 8.13 4.95
N VAL A 425 16.94 8.38 5.16
CA VAL A 425 16.44 9.68 5.66
C VAL A 425 17.04 9.99 7.04
N TYR A 426 16.95 9.05 7.98
CA TYR A 426 17.46 9.28 9.33
C TYR A 426 18.98 9.41 9.38
N SER A 427 19.70 8.58 8.63
CA SER A 427 21.18 8.63 8.60
C SER A 427 21.68 9.93 7.96
N ASN A 428 21.07 10.36 6.84
CA ASN A 428 21.44 11.63 6.21
C ASN A 428 21.09 12.82 7.12
N TRP A 429 19.91 12.78 7.75
CA TRP A 429 19.48 13.85 8.66
C TRP A 429 20.38 13.92 9.91
N ASN A 430 20.76 12.76 10.48
CA ASN A 430 21.74 12.68 11.56
C ASN A 430 23.08 13.36 11.16
N PHE A 431 23.60 13.03 9.97
CA PHE A 431 24.83 13.64 9.49
C PHE A 431 24.69 15.17 9.35
N LEU A 432 23.61 15.66 8.75
CA LEU A 432 23.37 17.10 8.56
C LEU A 432 23.23 17.85 9.88
N LYS A 433 22.65 17.25 10.90
CA LYS A 433 22.43 17.86 12.23
C LYS A 433 23.67 17.81 13.11
N ASN A 434 24.35 16.69 13.17
CA ASN A 434 25.32 16.38 14.21
C ASN A 434 26.77 16.38 13.71
N HIS A 435 27.03 16.12 12.41
CA HIS A 435 28.37 15.88 11.87
C HIS A 435 28.82 16.82 10.76
N LEU A 436 27.88 17.51 10.09
CA LEU A 436 28.21 18.47 9.04
C LEU A 436 28.90 19.70 9.64
N ARG A 437 30.08 20.05 9.16
CA ARG A 437 30.87 21.20 9.70
C ARG A 437 30.12 22.53 9.62
N GLU A 438 29.52 22.82 8.46
CA GLU A 438 28.72 24.02 8.22
C GLU A 438 27.23 23.72 8.28
N ASN A 439 26.72 23.46 9.49
CA ASN A 439 25.34 23.01 9.69
C ASN A 439 24.34 24.11 10.05
N MET A 440 24.71 25.39 9.93
CA MET A 440 23.89 26.53 10.38
C MET A 440 22.45 26.49 9.81
N GLN A 441 22.28 26.10 8.54
CA GLN A 441 20.95 25.99 7.93
C GLN A 441 20.09 24.87 8.52
N TYR A 442 20.69 23.89 9.20
CA TYR A 442 19.98 22.76 9.83
C TYR A 442 19.78 22.97 11.34
N LYS A 443 20.53 23.90 11.96
CA LYS A 443 20.53 24.07 13.42
C LYS A 443 19.15 24.23 14.01
N ASN A 444 18.28 25.02 13.40
CA ASN A 444 16.93 25.28 13.87
C ASN A 444 15.86 24.33 13.28
N ARG A 445 16.26 23.38 12.45
CA ARG A 445 15.32 22.49 11.77
C ARG A 445 15.14 21.17 12.51
N SER A 446 13.91 20.64 12.48
CA SER A 446 13.57 19.28 12.85
C SER A 446 12.87 18.58 11.68
N LEU A 447 12.87 17.25 11.64
CA LEU A 447 11.99 16.53 10.73
C LEU A 447 10.55 16.92 11.04
N GLY A 448 9.82 17.43 10.06
CA GLY A 448 8.41 17.80 10.16
C GLY A 448 7.51 16.64 9.78
N TRP A 449 7.97 15.82 8.84
CA TRP A 449 7.28 14.63 8.38
C TRP A 449 8.21 13.73 7.57
N VAL A 450 8.07 12.43 7.75
CA VAL A 450 8.69 11.37 6.94
C VAL A 450 7.59 10.39 6.56
N ALA A 451 7.53 9.95 5.31
CA ALA A 451 6.54 8.99 4.86
C ALA A 451 6.86 7.58 5.41
N TYR A 452 6.00 7.01 6.23
CA TYR A 452 6.09 5.59 6.56
C TYR A 452 5.40 4.72 5.50
N ILE A 453 4.48 5.30 4.72
CA ILE A 453 3.91 4.65 3.53
C ILE A 453 4.71 5.11 2.31
N SER A 454 5.43 4.18 1.70
CA SER A 454 6.29 4.47 0.56
C SER A 454 5.50 4.56 -0.75
N GLY A 455 5.76 5.62 -1.53
CA GLY A 455 5.10 5.86 -2.82
C GLY A 455 5.69 5.00 -3.93
N LYS A 456 4.99 3.95 -4.34
CA LYS A 456 5.39 3.08 -5.46
C LYS A 456 5.09 3.70 -6.82
N ARG A 457 5.94 3.41 -7.80
CA ARG A 457 5.77 3.81 -9.21
C ARG A 457 5.45 2.66 -10.12
N GLU A 458 6.01 1.50 -9.85
CA GLU A 458 5.92 0.31 -10.68
C GLU A 458 5.94 -0.95 -9.84
N THR A 459 5.18 -1.95 -10.26
CA THR A 459 5.22 -3.33 -9.79
C THR A 459 4.76 -4.25 -10.93
N ARG A 460 3.69 -5.04 -10.73
CA ARG A 460 3.10 -5.87 -11.78
C ARG A 460 2.33 -5.00 -12.79
N ARG A 461 2.51 -5.29 -14.05
CA ARG A 461 1.69 -4.81 -15.17
C ARG A 461 0.89 -5.99 -15.69
N LEU A 462 -0.42 -5.96 -15.49
CA LEU A 462 -1.33 -7.02 -15.95
C LEU A 462 -1.44 -6.99 -17.47
N LEU A 463 -1.68 -8.13 -18.09
CA LEU A 463 -1.76 -8.21 -19.55
C LEU A 463 -3.20 -8.20 -20.04
N GLY A 464 -3.48 -7.26 -20.94
CA GLY A 464 -4.72 -7.17 -21.70
C GLY A 464 -4.59 -7.80 -23.09
N ASP A 465 -5.61 -7.64 -23.92
CA ASP A 465 -5.58 -8.08 -25.32
C ASP A 465 -4.63 -7.24 -26.19
N TYR A 466 -4.23 -6.07 -25.68
CA TYR A 466 -3.17 -5.25 -26.27
C TYR A 466 -2.16 -4.85 -25.19
N ILE A 467 -0.87 -4.82 -25.55
CA ILE A 467 0.22 -4.33 -24.71
C ILE A 467 0.74 -3.04 -25.34
N LEU A 468 0.46 -1.90 -24.72
CA LEU A 468 0.93 -0.60 -25.19
C LEU A 468 2.46 -0.51 -25.04
N LYS A 469 3.13 -0.02 -26.09
CA LYS A 469 4.60 0.04 -26.20
C LYS A 469 5.11 1.40 -26.65
N GLU A 470 6.42 1.63 -26.58
CA GLU A 470 7.10 2.88 -26.95
C GLU A 470 6.73 3.35 -28.38
N ASP A 471 6.73 2.45 -29.36
CA ASP A 471 6.46 2.76 -30.77
C ASP A 471 5.06 3.36 -30.99
N ASP A 472 4.05 2.87 -30.26
CA ASP A 472 2.71 3.42 -30.34
C ASP A 472 2.69 4.90 -29.92
N LEU A 473 3.40 5.21 -28.83
CA LEU A 473 3.47 6.53 -28.23
C LEU A 473 4.28 7.51 -29.10
N VAL A 474 5.45 7.08 -29.54
CA VAL A 474 6.39 7.94 -30.30
C VAL A 474 5.90 8.17 -31.73
N LYS A 475 5.35 7.14 -32.37
CA LYS A 475 4.81 7.21 -33.73
C LYS A 475 3.35 7.65 -33.78
N SER A 476 2.71 7.83 -32.62
CA SER A 476 1.27 8.20 -32.52
C SER A 476 0.37 7.24 -33.31
N VAL A 477 0.54 5.93 -33.11
CA VAL A 477 -0.28 4.89 -33.75
C VAL A 477 -1.65 4.84 -33.06
N ILE A 478 -2.67 5.42 -33.68
CA ILE A 478 -4.01 5.50 -33.09
C ILE A 478 -4.81 4.23 -33.38
N HIS A 479 -5.32 3.61 -32.34
CA HIS A 479 -6.18 2.43 -32.41
C HIS A 479 -7.67 2.81 -32.45
N GLU A 480 -8.48 1.94 -33.03
CA GLU A 480 -9.95 2.16 -33.13
C GLU A 480 -10.64 2.25 -31.77
N ASP A 481 -10.06 1.59 -30.76
CA ASP A 481 -10.51 1.56 -29.37
C ASP A 481 -9.81 2.59 -28.46
N ALA A 482 -9.35 3.68 -29.03
CA ALA A 482 -8.73 4.80 -28.33
C ALA A 482 -9.64 5.34 -27.22
N THR A 483 -9.06 5.60 -26.03
CA THR A 483 -9.78 6.13 -24.84
C THR A 483 -9.15 7.41 -24.31
N ALA A 484 -8.88 7.50 -23.02
CA ALA A 484 -8.26 8.67 -22.38
C ALA A 484 -6.82 8.87 -22.85
N ALA A 485 -6.42 10.12 -23.05
CA ALA A 485 -5.07 10.44 -23.48
C ALA A 485 -4.07 10.44 -22.33
N THR A 486 -2.86 9.94 -22.59
CA THR A 486 -1.70 10.25 -21.75
C THR A 486 -1.40 11.74 -21.84
N THR A 487 -0.95 12.34 -20.76
CA THR A 487 -0.69 13.78 -20.66
C THR A 487 0.66 14.10 -20.03
N TRP A 488 1.60 13.17 -20.15
CA TRP A 488 2.96 13.26 -19.63
C TRP A 488 3.96 12.75 -20.66
N THR A 489 5.23 13.10 -20.50
CA THR A 489 6.34 12.47 -21.24
C THR A 489 6.45 10.99 -20.86
N ILE A 490 7.12 10.18 -21.67
CA ILE A 490 7.66 8.91 -21.17
C ILE A 490 8.75 9.28 -20.15
N ASP A 491 8.49 8.99 -18.89
CA ASP A 491 9.29 9.41 -17.74
C ASP A 491 9.82 8.16 -17.03
N LEU A 492 11.06 7.80 -17.34
CA LEU A 492 11.74 6.62 -16.83
C LEU A 492 12.76 7.01 -15.77
N HIS A 493 12.78 6.29 -14.66
CA HIS A 493 13.67 6.54 -13.55
C HIS A 493 14.78 5.50 -13.49
N TYR A 494 16.00 5.98 -13.32
CA TYR A 494 17.21 5.15 -13.22
C TYR A 494 18.01 5.52 -11.98
N PRO A 495 18.85 4.61 -11.46
CA PRO A 495 19.81 4.95 -10.41
C PRO A 495 20.65 6.16 -10.83
N ASN A 496 20.82 7.13 -9.91
CA ASN A 496 21.66 8.28 -10.16
C ASN A 496 23.13 7.85 -10.18
N PRO A 497 23.92 8.10 -11.26
CA PRO A 497 25.29 7.62 -11.37
C PRO A 497 26.23 8.07 -10.24
N LYS A 498 26.07 9.32 -9.76
CA LYS A 498 26.84 9.82 -8.61
C LYS A 498 26.47 9.07 -7.33
N ASN A 499 25.20 8.78 -7.13
CA ASN A 499 24.73 8.03 -5.98
C ASN A 499 25.20 6.56 -6.05
N THR A 500 25.16 5.94 -7.22
CA THR A 500 25.70 4.59 -7.45
C THR A 500 27.20 4.51 -7.14
N ALA A 501 27.98 5.54 -7.48
CA ALA A 501 29.41 5.56 -7.20
C ALA A 501 29.74 5.52 -5.69
N TYR A 502 28.89 6.10 -4.85
CA TYR A 502 29.05 6.07 -3.39
C TYR A 502 28.36 4.91 -2.70
N PHE A 503 27.26 4.42 -3.26
CA PHE A 503 26.39 3.42 -2.66
C PHE A 503 26.00 2.32 -3.68
N PRO A 504 27.01 1.60 -4.26
CA PRO A 504 26.74 0.59 -5.30
C PRO A 504 25.83 -0.54 -4.76
N GLY A 505 24.74 -0.81 -5.49
CA GLY A 505 23.71 -1.81 -5.08
C GLY A 505 22.83 -1.36 -3.89
N ARG A 506 23.04 -0.14 -3.40
CA ARG A 506 22.31 0.49 -2.29
C ARG A 506 21.93 1.93 -2.65
N GLU A 507 21.58 2.15 -3.91
CA GLU A 507 21.18 3.45 -4.42
C GLU A 507 19.87 3.91 -3.77
N PHE A 508 19.80 5.20 -3.45
CA PHE A 508 18.60 5.84 -2.89
C PHE A 508 18.22 7.13 -3.63
N LYS A 509 18.92 7.41 -4.71
CA LYS A 509 18.62 8.56 -5.58
C LYS A 509 18.40 8.10 -7.00
N SER A 510 17.41 8.69 -7.64
CA SER A 510 17.16 8.49 -9.06
C SER A 510 17.43 9.74 -9.89
N ILE A 511 17.61 9.51 -11.19
CA ILE A 511 17.48 10.50 -12.24
C ILE A 511 16.35 10.09 -13.17
N ALA A 512 15.66 11.06 -13.75
CA ALA A 512 14.64 10.82 -14.76
C ALA A 512 15.18 11.04 -16.17
N LYS A 513 14.78 10.14 -17.09
CA LYS A 513 14.93 10.31 -18.53
C LYS A 513 13.56 10.58 -19.14
N HIS A 514 13.41 11.77 -19.74
CA HIS A 514 12.16 12.19 -20.35
C HIS A 514 12.23 12.09 -21.88
N ILE A 515 11.24 11.38 -22.48
CA ILE A 515 11.03 11.37 -23.93
C ILE A 515 9.72 12.11 -24.20
N LYS A 516 9.82 13.19 -24.96
CA LYS A 516 8.64 13.99 -25.34
C LYS A 516 7.79 13.22 -26.34
N ILE A 517 6.51 13.14 -26.06
CA ILE A 517 5.48 12.56 -26.92
C ILE A 517 4.29 13.52 -27.02
N HIS A 518 3.47 13.34 -28.03
CA HIS A 518 2.14 13.97 -28.07
C HIS A 518 1.20 13.27 -27.09
N PRO A 519 0.14 13.94 -26.60
CA PRO A 519 -0.94 13.25 -25.90
C PRO A 519 -1.43 12.07 -26.71
N TYR A 520 -1.44 10.88 -26.11
CA TYR A 520 -1.71 9.62 -26.81
C TYR A 520 -2.90 8.90 -26.17
N PRO A 521 -3.97 8.59 -26.92
CA PRO A 521 -5.12 7.89 -26.37
C PRO A 521 -4.82 6.39 -26.17
N VAL A 522 -4.93 5.95 -24.92
CA VAL A 522 -4.66 4.55 -24.54
C VAL A 522 -5.76 3.64 -25.11
N PRO A 523 -5.42 2.51 -25.75
CA PRO A 523 -6.42 1.56 -26.23
C PRO A 523 -7.23 0.94 -25.09
N TYR A 524 -8.54 0.75 -25.29
CA TYR A 524 -9.41 0.10 -24.30
C TYR A 524 -8.95 -1.32 -23.97
N ARG A 525 -8.41 -2.06 -24.95
CA ARG A 525 -7.84 -3.41 -24.77
C ARG A 525 -6.69 -3.49 -23.78
N CYS A 526 -6.14 -2.37 -23.32
CA CYS A 526 -5.18 -2.29 -22.23
C CYS A 526 -5.83 -2.28 -20.84
N LEU A 527 -7.17 -2.17 -20.75
CA LEU A 527 -7.91 -1.91 -19.51
C LEU A 527 -8.68 -3.11 -18.95
N TYR A 528 -8.50 -4.29 -19.51
CA TYR A 528 -9.07 -5.54 -19.01
C TYR A 528 -8.09 -6.70 -19.18
N SER A 529 -8.24 -7.73 -18.33
CA SER A 529 -7.37 -8.92 -18.37
C SER A 529 -7.65 -9.78 -19.60
N ARG A 530 -6.58 -10.30 -20.22
CA ARG A 530 -6.70 -11.20 -21.37
C ARG A 530 -7.17 -12.61 -21.02
N ASN A 531 -6.97 -13.05 -19.77
CA ASN A 531 -7.26 -14.42 -19.33
C ASN A 531 -8.18 -14.51 -18.10
N ILE A 532 -8.58 -13.39 -17.48
CA ILE A 532 -9.62 -13.35 -16.45
C ILE A 532 -10.80 -12.57 -17.00
N ASP A 533 -11.89 -13.29 -17.30
CA ASP A 533 -13.00 -12.82 -18.13
C ASP A 533 -13.73 -11.57 -17.60
N ASN A 534 -13.75 -11.37 -16.28
CA ASN A 534 -14.54 -10.33 -15.62
C ASN A 534 -13.67 -9.34 -14.82
N LEU A 535 -12.38 -9.23 -15.17
CA LEU A 535 -11.44 -8.35 -14.50
C LEU A 535 -11.06 -7.16 -15.38
N PHE A 536 -11.41 -5.95 -14.92
CA PHE A 536 -10.88 -4.68 -15.40
C PHE A 536 -9.58 -4.30 -14.70
N MET A 537 -8.82 -3.40 -15.30
CA MET A 537 -7.59 -2.83 -14.78
C MET A 537 -7.60 -1.32 -14.96
N ALA A 538 -7.34 -0.57 -13.89
CA ALA A 538 -7.10 0.86 -13.95
C ALA A 538 -6.02 1.25 -12.95
N GLY A 539 -5.16 2.17 -13.33
CA GLY A 539 -4.00 2.55 -12.52
C GLY A 539 -2.69 2.31 -13.26
N ARG A 540 -1.60 2.18 -12.52
CA ARG A 540 -0.28 1.89 -13.11
C ARG A 540 -0.09 0.42 -13.51
N ASN A 541 -1.02 -0.45 -13.17
CA ASN A 541 -1.01 -1.90 -13.43
C ASN A 541 -1.71 -2.32 -14.74
N ILE A 542 -2.03 -1.38 -15.61
CA ILE A 542 -2.64 -1.67 -16.92
C ILE A 542 -1.65 -2.34 -17.88
N SER A 543 -2.15 -2.81 -19.04
CA SER A 543 -1.37 -3.59 -20.01
C SER A 543 -0.43 -2.73 -20.84
N VAL A 544 0.78 -2.56 -20.36
CA VAL A 544 1.83 -1.74 -20.98
C VAL A 544 3.22 -2.35 -20.78
N THR A 545 4.19 -1.98 -21.63
CA THR A 545 5.61 -2.26 -21.39
C THR A 545 6.15 -1.36 -20.27
N HIS A 546 7.35 -1.67 -19.73
CA HIS A 546 8.04 -0.79 -18.79
C HIS A 546 8.22 0.62 -19.35
N VAL A 547 8.57 0.74 -20.63
CA VAL A 547 8.78 2.05 -21.28
C VAL A 547 7.48 2.82 -21.38
N ALA A 548 6.41 2.19 -21.87
CA ALA A 548 5.11 2.84 -22.02
C ALA A 548 4.48 3.21 -20.66
N LEU A 549 4.79 2.47 -19.59
CA LEU A 549 4.37 2.81 -18.23
C LEU A 549 4.83 4.21 -17.83
N GLY A 550 5.99 4.67 -18.30
CA GLY A 550 6.55 5.98 -17.98
C GLY A 550 5.56 7.14 -18.17
N THR A 551 4.67 7.06 -19.16
CA THR A 551 3.65 8.08 -19.39
C THR A 551 2.27 7.73 -18.82
N THR A 552 1.90 6.44 -18.79
CA THR A 552 0.53 6.01 -18.42
C THR A 552 0.30 6.01 -16.92
N ARG A 553 1.35 5.90 -16.08
CA ARG A 553 1.27 5.81 -14.61
C ARG A 553 0.87 7.12 -13.92
N VAL A 554 0.90 8.23 -14.62
CA VAL A 554 0.63 9.55 -14.02
C VAL A 554 -0.84 9.63 -13.59
N MET A 555 -1.06 10.14 -12.36
CA MET A 555 -2.34 9.94 -11.67
C MET A 555 -3.56 10.54 -12.37
N ARG A 556 -3.43 11.67 -13.07
CA ARG A 556 -4.56 12.20 -13.85
C ARG A 556 -4.91 11.32 -15.03
N THR A 557 -3.91 10.74 -15.70
CA THR A 557 -4.13 9.76 -16.76
C THR A 557 -4.85 8.53 -16.20
N THR A 558 -4.33 7.96 -15.10
CA THR A 558 -4.96 6.78 -14.51
C THR A 558 -6.37 7.06 -13.98
N GLY A 559 -6.65 8.28 -13.52
CA GLY A 559 -8.00 8.71 -13.15
C GLY A 559 -8.96 8.74 -14.33
N MET A 560 -8.53 9.28 -15.47
CA MET A 560 -9.35 9.24 -16.71
C MET A 560 -9.58 7.80 -17.20
N LEU A 561 -8.57 6.94 -17.12
CA LEU A 561 -8.72 5.51 -17.43
C LEU A 561 -9.69 4.82 -16.48
N GLY A 562 -9.70 5.20 -15.18
CA GLY A 562 -10.70 4.77 -14.21
C GLY A 562 -12.12 5.16 -14.61
N GLU A 563 -12.33 6.40 -15.09
CA GLU A 563 -13.64 6.83 -15.63
C GLU A 563 -14.10 5.91 -16.77
N VAL A 564 -13.19 5.58 -17.70
CA VAL A 564 -13.48 4.67 -18.83
C VAL A 564 -13.87 3.29 -18.34
N VAL A 565 -13.15 2.74 -17.36
CA VAL A 565 -13.46 1.43 -16.74
C VAL A 565 -14.86 1.45 -16.13
N GLY A 566 -15.22 2.50 -15.38
CA GLY A 566 -16.56 2.63 -14.81
C GLY A 566 -17.66 2.72 -15.87
N MET A 567 -17.41 3.44 -16.99
CA MET A 567 -18.32 3.49 -18.14
C MET A 567 -18.50 2.10 -18.78
N ALA A 568 -17.39 1.39 -19.01
CA ALA A 568 -17.42 0.05 -19.58
C ALA A 568 -18.14 -0.95 -18.66
N ALA A 569 -17.94 -0.87 -17.34
CA ALA A 569 -18.66 -1.70 -16.37
C ALA A 569 -20.18 -1.48 -16.43
N SER A 570 -20.64 -0.23 -16.64
CA SER A 570 -22.06 0.05 -16.83
C SER A 570 -22.65 -0.60 -18.08
N LEU A 571 -21.87 -0.64 -19.18
CA LEU A 571 -22.26 -1.35 -20.40
C LEU A 571 -22.29 -2.87 -20.20
N CYS A 572 -21.28 -3.40 -19.48
CA CYS A 572 -21.29 -4.82 -19.12
C CYS A 572 -22.55 -5.21 -18.33
N LYS A 573 -22.93 -4.42 -17.34
CA LYS A 573 -24.16 -4.61 -16.58
C LYS A 573 -25.39 -4.53 -17.48
N LYS A 574 -25.50 -3.48 -18.30
CA LYS A 574 -26.66 -3.22 -19.15
C LYS A 574 -26.91 -4.33 -20.16
N HIS A 575 -25.85 -4.87 -20.75
CA HIS A 575 -25.92 -5.85 -21.84
C HIS A 575 -25.57 -7.28 -21.41
N ASN A 576 -25.27 -7.50 -20.12
CA ASN A 576 -24.84 -8.79 -19.56
C ASN A 576 -23.66 -9.41 -20.33
N ILE A 577 -22.60 -8.62 -20.54
CA ILE A 577 -21.40 -8.98 -21.29
C ILE A 577 -20.13 -8.82 -20.42
N THR A 578 -19.03 -9.40 -20.89
CA THR A 578 -17.73 -9.27 -20.28
C THR A 578 -17.04 -7.93 -20.67
N PRO A 579 -15.97 -7.52 -19.97
CA PRO A 579 -15.12 -6.40 -20.41
C PRO A 579 -14.69 -6.49 -21.86
N ARG A 580 -14.24 -7.66 -22.32
CA ARG A 580 -13.87 -7.91 -23.72
C ARG A 580 -15.08 -7.74 -24.67
N GLY A 581 -16.29 -8.11 -24.22
CA GLY A 581 -17.53 -7.95 -25.01
C GLY A 581 -17.85 -6.48 -25.33
N VAL A 582 -17.44 -5.52 -24.48
CA VAL A 582 -17.59 -4.10 -24.77
C VAL A 582 -16.79 -3.70 -26.01
N TYR A 583 -15.54 -4.19 -26.14
CA TYR A 583 -14.73 -3.95 -27.34
C TYR A 583 -15.40 -4.46 -28.62
N TYR A 584 -15.89 -5.69 -28.60
CA TYR A 584 -16.45 -6.32 -29.82
C TYR A 584 -17.84 -5.84 -30.20
N TYR A 585 -18.69 -5.49 -29.23
CA TYR A 585 -20.12 -5.28 -29.50
C TYR A 585 -20.64 -3.91 -29.10
N HIS A 586 -19.93 -3.16 -28.23
CA HIS A 586 -20.41 -1.90 -27.65
C HIS A 586 -19.34 -0.80 -27.60
N LEU A 587 -18.35 -0.86 -28.49
CA LEU A 587 -17.27 0.14 -28.53
C LEU A 587 -17.82 1.55 -28.83
N GLU A 588 -18.78 1.67 -29.74
CA GLU A 588 -19.40 2.96 -30.08
C GLU A 588 -20.27 3.53 -28.94
N ASP A 589 -20.91 2.65 -28.16
CA ASP A 589 -21.62 3.06 -26.95
C ASP A 589 -20.62 3.62 -25.92
N LEU A 590 -19.46 2.95 -25.73
CA LEU A 590 -18.39 3.44 -24.87
C LEU A 590 -17.85 4.80 -25.34
N LYS A 591 -17.58 4.96 -26.63
CA LYS A 591 -17.16 6.25 -27.22
C LYS A 591 -18.19 7.35 -26.97
N THR A 592 -19.47 7.02 -27.04
CA THR A 592 -20.57 7.95 -26.75
C THR A 592 -20.56 8.41 -25.30
N LEU A 593 -20.34 7.48 -24.35
CA LEU A 593 -20.19 7.81 -22.92
C LEU A 593 -18.95 8.69 -22.68
N MET A 594 -17.81 8.36 -23.29
CA MET A 594 -16.57 9.15 -23.17
C MET A 594 -16.72 10.57 -23.73
N LYS A 595 -17.43 10.75 -24.87
CA LYS A 595 -17.74 12.10 -25.43
C LYS A 595 -18.60 12.93 -24.48
N LYS A 596 -19.55 12.28 -23.78
CA LYS A 596 -20.44 12.96 -22.83
C LYS A 596 -19.71 13.30 -21.54
N GLY A 597 -18.83 12.40 -21.04
CA GLY A 597 -18.23 12.45 -19.71
C GLY A 597 -19.27 12.26 -18.60
N ILE A 598 -18.81 12.13 -17.37
CA ILE A 598 -19.66 11.96 -16.18
C ILE A 598 -19.40 13.00 -15.09
N GLY A 599 -18.33 13.76 -15.18
CA GLY A 599 -18.01 14.84 -14.26
C GLY A 599 -18.96 16.04 -14.41
N LYS A 600 -19.09 16.84 -13.36
CA LYS A 600 -19.83 18.09 -13.38
C LYS A 600 -19.22 19.06 -14.39
N LYS A 601 -20.06 19.65 -15.24
CA LYS A 601 -19.63 20.65 -16.22
C LYS A 601 -19.37 22.00 -15.54
N GLY A 602 -18.49 22.81 -16.16
CA GLY A 602 -18.26 24.21 -15.75
C GLY A 602 -17.37 24.39 -14.50
N LEU A 603 -16.87 23.32 -13.90
CA LEU A 603 -15.89 23.47 -12.81
C LEU A 603 -14.54 23.96 -13.35
N PRO A 604 -13.90 24.93 -12.67
CA PRO A 604 -12.61 25.45 -13.11
C PRO A 604 -11.51 24.38 -12.94
N ASN A 605 -10.53 24.42 -13.84
CA ASN A 605 -9.31 23.64 -13.71
C ASN A 605 -8.26 24.49 -12.99
N ASN A 606 -8.18 24.37 -11.67
CA ASN A 606 -7.36 25.23 -10.81
C ASN A 606 -5.91 24.75 -10.64
N GLN A 607 -5.53 23.64 -11.24
CA GLN A 607 -4.20 23.06 -11.02
C GLN A 607 -3.16 23.72 -11.93
N GLN A 608 -2.13 24.33 -11.35
CA GLN A 608 -1.10 25.08 -12.08
C GLN A 608 -0.35 24.25 -13.13
N TYR A 609 -0.04 22.99 -12.86
CA TYR A 609 0.65 22.12 -13.81
C TYR A 609 -0.26 21.51 -14.89
N ASN A 610 -1.56 21.86 -14.90
CA ASN A 610 -2.42 21.72 -16.07
C ASN A 610 -2.31 22.92 -17.03
N GLN A 611 -1.66 24.00 -16.59
CA GLN A 611 -1.45 25.19 -17.38
C GLN A 611 -0.07 25.11 -18.04
N GLY A 612 -0.01 25.16 -19.35
CA GLY A 612 1.24 25.10 -20.11
C GLY A 612 1.66 23.69 -20.53
N SER A 613 2.37 23.60 -21.64
CA SER A 613 2.71 22.33 -22.26
C SER A 613 4.09 21.87 -21.81
N THR A 614 4.13 20.80 -21.01
CA THR A 614 5.31 19.95 -20.88
C THR A 614 5.40 18.89 -21.98
N LEU A 615 4.30 18.69 -22.70
CA LEU A 615 4.21 17.81 -23.86
C LEU A 615 4.38 18.63 -25.12
N GLY A 616 5.05 18.07 -26.12
CA GLY A 616 5.22 18.72 -27.42
C GLY A 616 3.89 19.30 -27.90
N GLU A 617 3.92 20.54 -28.38
CA GLU A 617 2.71 21.26 -28.77
C GLU A 617 2.01 20.58 -29.95
N LYS A 618 0.69 20.51 -29.81
CA LYS A 618 -0.32 20.47 -30.88
C LYS A 618 -0.07 19.57 -32.10
N LYS A 619 -0.37 18.28 -31.97
CA LYS A 619 -1.21 17.67 -33.02
C LYS A 619 -2.57 17.43 -32.40
N ASN A 620 -3.60 18.04 -33.00
CA ASN A 620 -4.99 17.72 -32.71
C ASN A 620 -5.15 16.22 -32.94
N ILE A 621 -5.39 15.48 -31.88
CA ILE A 621 -5.86 14.10 -31.98
C ILE A 621 -7.34 14.22 -32.25
N ASN A 622 -7.68 14.39 -33.53
CA ASN A 622 -9.06 14.39 -34.01
C ASN A 622 -9.63 12.98 -34.03
#